data_7d66aeb2fdfd118ebcb565dfa89f90a7
#
_entry.id   7d66aeb2fdfd118ebcb565dfa89f90a7
#
_cell.length_a   1.000
_cell.length_b   1.000
_cell.length_c   1.000
_cell.angle_alpha   90.00
_cell.angle_beta   90.00
_cell.angle_gamma   90.00
#
_symmetry.space_group_name_H-M   'P 1'
#
loop_
_entity.id
_entity.type
_entity.pdbx_description
1 polymer ?
#
loop_
_entity_poly.entity_id
_entity_poly.type
_entity_poly.pdbx_seq_one_letter_code
_entity_poly.pdbx_strand_id
1 'polypeptide(L)'
;MRASAAYRELNHRFGKNVLMAQSRDSLIARRRRLDTRVKEGQAALDGTDKAGVPDAVAGALDALYDLWEYWQQSAGLTMNQADERLQGDVDGETAAALVHARGAKTHVLEEFGHLTDTYGETYRDYYGVWRWQDYSDPRPRFATRDGWYARHVAREEVLAPLEAALRWISTQPELQ
;
A
#
# COMPACT_ATOMS: atom_id res chain seq x y z
N MET A 1 -5.16 -10.70 52.91
CA MET A 1 -4.25 -10.32 51.79
C MET A 1 -4.57 -11.03 50.47
N ARG A 2 -5.82 -11.14 50.01
CA ARG A 2 -6.18 -11.82 48.73
C ARG A 2 -6.80 -10.89 47.68
N ALA A 3 -6.93 -9.59 47.94
CA ALA A 3 -7.50 -8.61 46.99
C ALA A 3 -6.56 -8.18 45.86
N SER A 4 -5.26 -8.46 45.95
CA SER A 4 -4.22 -7.93 45.03
C SER A 4 -4.11 -8.69 43.70
N ALA A 5 -4.49 -9.97 43.63
CA ALA A 5 -4.35 -10.77 42.40
C ALA A 5 -5.50 -10.49 41.41
N ALA A 6 -6.73 -10.45 41.94
CA ALA A 6 -7.93 -10.14 41.14
C ALA A 6 -7.87 -8.72 40.54
N TYR A 7 -7.32 -7.75 41.27
CA TYR A 7 -7.15 -6.37 40.79
C TYR A 7 -6.10 -6.26 39.68
N ARG A 8 -5.01 -7.03 39.73
CA ARG A 8 -3.99 -7.08 38.67
C ARG A 8 -4.54 -7.76 37.41
N GLU A 9 -5.34 -8.79 37.55
CA GLU A 9 -5.93 -9.52 36.43
C GLU A 9 -7.01 -8.68 35.70
N LEU A 10 -7.82 -7.93 36.47
CA LEU A 10 -8.76 -6.95 35.92
C LEU A 10 -8.03 -5.83 35.16
N ASN A 11 -7.02 -5.20 35.75
CA ASN A 11 -6.25 -4.15 35.10
C ASN A 11 -5.50 -4.66 33.86
N HIS A 12 -5.02 -5.92 33.86
CA HIS A 12 -4.38 -6.52 32.69
C HIS A 12 -5.40 -6.78 31.56
N ARG A 13 -6.62 -7.22 31.86
CA ARG A 13 -7.71 -7.39 30.86
C ARG A 13 -8.23 -6.05 30.35
N PHE A 14 -8.45 -5.06 31.22
CA PHE A 14 -8.86 -3.72 30.82
C PHE A 14 -7.79 -3.03 29.97
N GLY A 15 -6.53 -3.10 30.36
CA GLY A 15 -5.41 -2.55 29.60
C GLY A 15 -5.29 -3.19 28.21
N LYS A 16 -5.42 -4.50 28.09
CA LYS A 16 -5.43 -5.19 26.78
C LYS A 16 -6.61 -4.76 25.92
N ASN A 17 -7.81 -4.67 26.48
CA ASN A 17 -9.00 -4.29 25.72
C ASN A 17 -8.93 -2.84 25.22
N VAL A 18 -8.40 -1.92 26.02
CA VAL A 18 -8.19 -0.51 25.60
C VAL A 18 -7.12 -0.43 24.52
N LEU A 19 -6.01 -1.14 24.64
CA LEU A 19 -4.95 -1.19 23.63
C LEU A 19 -5.46 -1.81 22.31
N MET A 20 -6.28 -2.86 22.38
CA MET A 20 -6.88 -3.50 21.21
C MET A 20 -7.91 -2.59 20.54
N ALA A 21 -8.72 -1.84 21.28
CA ALA A 21 -9.66 -0.87 20.73
C ALA A 21 -8.92 0.28 20.04
N GLN A 22 -7.90 0.87 20.67
CA GLN A 22 -7.07 1.91 20.09
C GLN A 22 -6.34 1.43 18.84
N SER A 23 -5.88 0.17 18.81
CA SER A 23 -5.27 -0.46 17.65
C SER A 23 -6.27 -0.57 16.49
N ARG A 24 -7.52 -0.98 16.78
CA ARG A 24 -8.58 -1.12 15.78
C ARG A 24 -9.01 0.23 15.18
N ASP A 25 -9.20 1.24 16.00
CA ASP A 25 -9.54 2.59 15.54
C ASP A 25 -8.41 3.17 14.67
N SER A 26 -7.16 2.95 15.05
CA SER A 26 -5.99 3.32 14.26
C SER A 26 -5.96 2.59 12.91
N LEU A 27 -6.30 1.30 12.88
CA LEU A 27 -6.35 0.51 11.65
C LEU A 27 -7.43 1.03 10.68
N ILE A 28 -8.65 1.27 11.21
CA ILE A 28 -9.75 1.84 10.42
C ILE A 28 -9.35 3.20 9.83
N ALA A 29 -8.70 4.05 10.62
CA ALA A 29 -8.22 5.35 10.16
C ALA A 29 -7.18 5.22 9.03
N ARG A 30 -6.24 4.27 9.14
CA ARG A 30 -5.23 4.01 8.10
C ARG A 30 -5.86 3.50 6.81
N ARG A 31 -6.83 2.57 6.88
CA ARG A 31 -7.56 2.07 5.70
C ARG A 31 -8.33 3.20 5.00
N ARG A 32 -9.04 4.03 5.78
CA ARG A 32 -9.73 5.22 5.23
C ARG A 32 -8.76 6.18 4.57
N ARG A 33 -7.58 6.38 5.15
CA ARG A 33 -6.54 7.24 4.56
C ARG A 33 -6.10 6.73 3.20
N LEU A 34 -5.83 5.42 3.06
CA LEU A 34 -5.46 4.84 1.77
C LEU A 34 -6.58 5.01 0.74
N ASP A 35 -7.83 4.64 1.08
CA ASP A 35 -8.99 4.78 0.20
C ASP A 35 -9.21 6.25 -0.22
N THR A 36 -9.07 7.19 0.72
CA THR A 36 -9.17 8.62 0.43
C THR A 36 -8.10 9.06 -0.57
N ARG A 37 -6.85 8.66 -0.37
CA ARG A 37 -5.74 9.02 -1.27
C ARG A 37 -5.90 8.46 -2.68
N VAL A 38 -6.40 7.24 -2.82
CA VAL A 38 -6.71 6.66 -4.14
C VAL A 38 -7.83 7.45 -4.83
N LYS A 39 -8.90 7.83 -4.10
CA LYS A 39 -9.98 8.67 -4.63
C LYS A 39 -9.52 10.08 -5.00
N GLU A 40 -8.63 10.68 -4.22
CA GLU A 40 -7.99 11.97 -4.55
C GLU A 40 -7.17 11.86 -5.85
N GLY A 41 -6.41 10.76 -6.01
CA GLY A 41 -5.69 10.47 -7.24
C GLY A 41 -6.62 10.33 -8.44
N GLN A 42 -7.73 9.60 -8.31
CA GLN A 42 -8.73 9.49 -9.36
C GLN A 42 -9.33 10.85 -9.72
N ALA A 43 -9.74 11.64 -8.72
CA ALA A 43 -10.28 12.96 -8.95
C ALA A 43 -9.28 13.90 -9.66
N ALA A 44 -7.99 13.80 -9.32
CA ALA A 44 -6.92 14.55 -9.98
C ALA A 44 -6.71 14.08 -11.44
N LEU A 45 -6.83 12.78 -11.71
CA LEU A 45 -6.75 12.24 -13.08
C LEU A 45 -7.96 12.64 -13.94
N ASP A 46 -9.15 12.71 -13.37
CA ASP A 46 -10.37 13.11 -14.06
C ASP A 46 -10.44 14.63 -14.28
N GLY A 47 -9.66 15.39 -13.51
CA GLY A 47 -9.59 16.85 -13.59
C GLY A 47 -8.72 17.36 -14.75
N THR A 48 -8.82 18.67 -15.01
CA THR A 48 -7.98 19.37 -16.00
C THR A 48 -6.56 19.63 -15.48
N ASP A 49 -6.39 19.72 -14.15
CA ASP A 49 -5.09 19.89 -13.51
C ASP A 49 -4.68 18.60 -12.82
N LYS A 50 -3.67 17.94 -13.39
CA LYS A 50 -3.13 16.67 -12.89
C LYS A 50 -1.97 16.86 -11.91
N ALA A 51 -1.68 18.08 -11.47
CA ALA A 51 -0.58 18.37 -10.54
C ALA A 51 -0.75 17.67 -9.18
N GLY A 52 -1.99 17.36 -8.76
CA GLY A 52 -2.26 16.64 -7.52
C GLY A 52 -2.02 15.12 -7.55
N VAL A 53 -1.81 14.52 -8.75
CA VAL A 53 -1.62 13.06 -8.89
C VAL A 53 -0.40 12.56 -8.13
N PRO A 54 0.80 13.16 -8.25
CA PRO A 54 1.98 12.71 -7.51
C PRO A 54 1.79 12.71 -5.99
N ASP A 55 1.18 13.77 -5.45
CA ASP A 55 0.94 13.88 -4.00
C ASP A 55 -0.07 12.85 -3.51
N ALA A 56 -1.13 12.60 -4.27
CA ALA A 56 -2.11 11.58 -3.95
C ALA A 56 -1.51 10.17 -3.96
N VAL A 57 -0.69 9.85 -4.98
CA VAL A 57 0.02 8.58 -5.10
C VAL A 57 1.03 8.40 -3.97
N ALA A 58 1.83 9.43 -3.65
CA ALA A 58 2.76 9.40 -2.53
C ALA A 58 2.05 9.12 -1.21
N GLY A 59 0.96 9.84 -0.95
CA GLY A 59 0.15 9.63 0.26
C GLY A 59 -0.53 8.27 0.31
N ALA A 60 -0.91 7.69 -0.84
CA ALA A 60 -1.44 6.33 -0.92
C ALA A 60 -0.36 5.29 -0.60
N LEU A 61 0.84 5.43 -1.15
CA LEU A 61 1.97 4.55 -0.84
C LEU A 61 2.36 4.58 0.64
N ASP A 62 2.37 5.76 1.27
CA ASP A 62 2.64 5.89 2.70
C ASP A 62 1.57 5.18 3.54
N ALA A 63 0.29 5.36 3.20
CA ALA A 63 -0.80 4.71 3.91
C ALA A 63 -0.79 3.18 3.70
N LEU A 64 -0.45 2.71 2.50
CA LEU A 64 -0.27 1.29 2.19
C LEU A 64 0.89 0.69 3.01
N TYR A 65 2.02 1.40 3.09
CA TYR A 65 3.18 0.97 3.88
C TYR A 65 2.82 0.80 5.36
N ASP A 66 2.13 1.78 5.95
CA ASP A 66 1.65 1.71 7.34
C ASP A 66 0.75 0.50 7.61
N LEU A 67 -0.15 0.19 6.65
CA LEU A 67 -1.05 -0.97 6.74
C LEU A 67 -0.30 -2.29 6.58
N TRP A 68 0.67 -2.33 5.67
CA TRP A 68 1.55 -3.48 5.45
C TRP A 68 2.35 -3.84 6.71
N GLU A 69 3.00 -2.85 7.33
CA GLU A 69 3.76 -3.07 8.56
C GLU A 69 2.85 -3.61 9.68
N TYR A 70 1.65 -3.03 9.82
CA TYR A 70 0.68 -3.51 10.79
C TYR A 70 0.26 -4.96 10.51
N TRP A 71 -0.07 -5.30 9.25
CA TRP A 71 -0.41 -6.66 8.85
C TRP A 71 0.71 -7.65 9.16
N GLN A 72 1.92 -7.35 8.73
CA GLN A 72 3.08 -8.22 8.94
C GLN A 72 3.36 -8.46 10.43
N GLN A 73 3.27 -7.42 11.25
CA GLN A 73 3.45 -7.53 12.71
C GLN A 73 2.32 -8.31 13.36
N SER A 74 1.07 -8.06 12.98
CA SER A 74 -0.11 -8.74 13.54
C SER A 74 -0.14 -10.22 13.19
N ALA A 75 0.29 -10.57 11.99
CA ALA A 75 0.43 -11.96 11.54
C ALA A 75 1.70 -12.64 12.06
N GLY A 76 2.63 -11.90 12.67
CA GLY A 76 3.91 -12.42 13.18
C GLY A 76 4.84 -12.93 12.08
N LEU A 77 4.77 -12.34 10.88
CA LEU A 77 5.51 -12.80 9.70
C LEU A 77 6.86 -12.08 9.55
N THR A 78 7.88 -12.84 9.20
CA THR A 78 9.09 -12.29 8.59
C THR A 78 8.80 -11.89 7.13
N MET A 79 9.70 -11.12 6.52
CA MET A 79 9.56 -10.73 5.11
C MET A 79 9.41 -11.94 4.18
N ASN A 80 10.25 -12.97 4.34
CA ASN A 80 10.20 -14.17 3.51
C ASN A 80 8.88 -14.94 3.68
N GLN A 81 8.40 -15.08 4.94
CA GLN A 81 7.12 -15.73 5.21
C GLN A 81 5.93 -14.93 4.64
N ALA A 82 6.02 -13.60 4.66
CA ALA A 82 5.03 -12.76 4.01
C ALA A 82 5.02 -12.99 2.49
N ASP A 83 6.19 -13.03 1.87
CA ASP A 83 6.32 -13.28 0.43
C ASP A 83 5.80 -14.70 0.06
N GLU A 84 6.14 -15.73 0.83
CA GLU A 84 5.62 -17.09 0.65
C GLU A 84 4.08 -17.15 0.76
N ARG A 85 3.51 -16.43 1.74
CA ARG A 85 2.04 -16.36 1.94
C ARG A 85 1.31 -15.69 0.78
N LEU A 86 1.96 -14.76 0.09
CA LEU A 86 1.37 -13.98 -1.00
C LEU A 86 1.57 -14.63 -2.37
N GLN A 87 2.42 -15.62 -2.47
CA GLN A 87 2.74 -16.25 -3.75
C GLN A 87 1.49 -16.81 -4.44
N GLY A 88 1.20 -16.30 -5.63
CA GLY A 88 0.01 -16.66 -6.42
C GLY A 88 -1.24 -15.81 -6.12
N ASP A 89 -1.18 -14.91 -5.14
CA ASP A 89 -2.19 -13.87 -4.90
C ASP A 89 -1.76 -12.58 -5.61
N VAL A 90 -2.28 -12.33 -6.80
CA VAL A 90 -1.91 -11.19 -7.66
C VAL A 90 -2.07 -9.85 -6.95
N ASP A 91 -3.17 -9.64 -6.22
CA ASP A 91 -3.42 -8.39 -5.49
C ASP A 91 -2.44 -8.24 -4.30
N GLY A 92 -2.11 -9.35 -3.62
CA GLY A 92 -1.12 -9.39 -2.54
C GLY A 92 0.32 -9.18 -3.03
N GLU A 93 0.71 -9.83 -4.13
CA GLU A 93 1.99 -9.63 -4.80
C GLU A 93 2.16 -8.17 -5.23
N THR A 94 1.09 -7.55 -5.76
CA THR A 94 1.06 -6.14 -6.15
C THR A 94 1.26 -5.21 -4.94
N ALA A 95 0.56 -5.47 -3.83
CA ALA A 95 0.73 -4.71 -2.59
C ALA A 95 2.18 -4.79 -2.07
N ALA A 96 2.77 -6.00 -2.04
CA ALA A 96 4.16 -6.21 -1.63
C ALA A 96 5.16 -5.48 -2.53
N ALA A 97 4.92 -5.49 -3.85
CA ALA A 97 5.74 -4.81 -4.84
C ALA A 97 5.72 -3.27 -4.65
N LEU A 98 4.54 -2.68 -4.43
CA LEU A 98 4.39 -1.25 -4.15
C LEU A 98 5.09 -0.84 -2.84
N VAL A 99 4.92 -1.64 -1.77
CA VAL A 99 5.58 -1.42 -0.48
C VAL A 99 7.09 -1.48 -0.63
N HIS A 100 7.60 -2.43 -1.42
CA HIS A 100 9.02 -2.56 -1.71
C HIS A 100 9.55 -1.33 -2.48
N ALA A 101 8.89 -0.93 -3.56
CA ALA A 101 9.28 0.23 -4.35
C ALA A 101 9.31 1.51 -3.49
N ARG A 102 8.31 1.73 -2.64
CA ARG A 102 8.27 2.85 -1.70
C ARG A 102 9.46 2.80 -0.71
N GLY A 103 9.74 1.64 -0.12
CA GLY A 103 10.82 1.47 0.86
C GLY A 103 12.23 1.63 0.28
N ALA A 104 12.41 1.30 -0.99
CA ALA A 104 13.72 1.39 -1.66
C ALA A 104 14.09 2.83 -2.03
N LYS A 105 13.11 3.70 -2.22
CA LYS A 105 13.32 5.04 -2.77
C LYS A 105 12.42 6.09 -2.09
N THR A 106 12.72 6.44 -0.84
CA THR A 106 12.11 7.59 -0.16
C THR A 106 12.33 8.93 -0.91
N HIS A 107 13.18 8.97 -1.92
CA HIS A 107 13.55 10.17 -2.67
C HIS A 107 13.13 10.17 -4.15
N VAL A 108 12.40 9.17 -4.63
CA VAL A 108 12.11 9.00 -6.06
C VAL A 108 10.61 8.99 -6.38
N LEU A 109 9.78 9.47 -5.46
CA LEU A 109 8.35 9.67 -5.75
C LEU A 109 8.12 10.69 -6.89
N GLU A 110 9.08 11.60 -7.12
CA GLU A 110 9.06 12.53 -8.25
C GLU A 110 9.28 11.85 -9.61
N GLU A 111 9.81 10.60 -9.64
CA GLU A 111 10.12 9.88 -10.87
C GLU A 111 9.15 8.73 -11.19
N PHE A 112 8.18 8.38 -10.33
CA PHE A 112 7.30 7.23 -10.55
C PHE A 112 6.20 7.44 -11.58
N GLY A 113 5.88 8.68 -11.92
CA GLY A 113 4.84 8.99 -12.88
C GLY A 113 5.36 9.89 -13.98
N HIS A 114 5.68 9.35 -15.14
CA HIS A 114 5.76 10.15 -16.35
C HIS A 114 4.41 10.13 -17.05
N LEU A 115 3.97 11.33 -17.47
CA LEU A 115 3.00 11.45 -18.55
C LEU A 115 3.68 10.87 -19.80
N THR A 116 3.37 9.62 -20.13
CA THR A 116 3.68 9.12 -21.46
C THR A 116 2.67 9.74 -22.41
N ASP A 117 3.12 10.70 -23.21
CA ASP A 117 2.39 11.15 -24.38
C ASP A 117 2.34 9.98 -25.38
N THR A 118 1.32 9.14 -25.27
CA THR A 118 1.01 8.20 -26.33
C THR A 118 0.37 9.00 -27.45
N TYR A 119 1.14 9.29 -28.49
CA TYR A 119 0.58 9.77 -29.76
C TYR A 119 -0.28 8.65 -30.34
N GLY A 120 -1.58 8.75 -30.15
CA GLY A 120 -2.55 7.97 -30.92
C GLY A 120 -2.58 8.51 -32.36
N GLU A 121 -2.80 7.64 -33.33
CA GLU A 121 -2.85 7.96 -34.76
C GLU A 121 -3.93 8.99 -35.15
N THR A 122 -4.74 9.46 -34.25
CA THR A 122 -5.76 10.49 -34.46
C THR A 122 -5.53 11.68 -33.53
N TYR A 123 -5.35 12.82 -34.09
CA TYR A 123 -5.01 14.14 -33.55
C TYR A 123 -6.00 14.70 -32.49
N ARG A 124 -6.80 13.89 -31.83
CA ARG A 124 -7.87 14.32 -30.91
C ARG A 124 -7.75 13.87 -29.45
N ASP A 125 -6.86 12.94 -29.12
CA ASP A 125 -6.76 12.41 -27.76
C ASP A 125 -5.36 12.63 -27.16
N TYR A 126 -5.04 13.89 -26.88
CA TYR A 126 -3.93 14.26 -26.02
C TYR A 126 -4.32 14.02 -24.56
N TYR A 127 -4.37 12.77 -24.14
CA TYR A 127 -4.51 12.44 -22.73
C TYR A 127 -3.25 11.71 -22.30
N GLY A 128 -2.31 12.45 -21.67
CA GLY A 128 -1.18 11.83 -20.98
C GLY A 128 -1.71 10.88 -19.91
N VAL A 129 -1.35 9.61 -20.02
CA VAL A 129 -1.70 8.60 -19.01
C VAL A 129 -0.53 8.47 -18.05
N TRP A 130 -0.79 8.66 -16.76
CA TRP A 130 0.21 8.42 -15.73
C TRP A 130 0.45 6.92 -15.56
N ARG A 131 1.71 6.49 -15.72
CA ARG A 131 2.12 5.08 -15.60
C ARG A 131 3.29 4.92 -14.65
N TRP A 132 3.32 3.78 -13.98
CA TRP A 132 4.48 3.36 -13.20
C TRP A 132 5.68 3.12 -14.12
N GLN A 133 6.84 3.58 -13.68
CA GLN A 133 8.10 3.35 -14.38
C GLN A 133 8.67 1.97 -14.10
N ASP A 134 9.57 1.52 -14.97
CA ASP A 134 10.38 0.34 -14.69
C ASP A 134 11.29 0.63 -13.50
N TYR A 135 11.29 -0.28 -12.53
CA TYR A 135 12.12 -0.22 -11.34
C TYR A 135 12.71 -1.59 -11.04
N SER A 136 13.95 -1.63 -10.56
CA SER A 136 14.60 -2.83 -10.06
C SER A 136 15.54 -2.51 -8.90
N ASP A 137 15.51 -3.32 -7.86
CA ASP A 137 16.42 -3.23 -6.72
C ASP A 137 17.56 -4.24 -6.92
N PRO A 138 18.83 -3.80 -7.01
CA PRO A 138 19.95 -4.70 -7.27
C PRO A 138 20.25 -5.67 -6.12
N ARG A 139 19.59 -5.52 -4.96
CA ARG A 139 19.84 -6.37 -3.80
C ARG A 139 19.12 -7.72 -3.92
N PRO A 140 19.85 -8.86 -3.93
CA PRO A 140 19.26 -10.19 -4.20
C PRO A 140 18.10 -10.57 -3.28
N ARG A 141 18.08 -10.06 -2.05
CA ARG A 141 17.02 -10.33 -1.07
C ARG A 141 15.63 -9.81 -1.49
N PHE A 142 15.58 -8.93 -2.47
CA PHE A 142 14.34 -8.35 -2.98
C PHE A 142 13.94 -8.88 -4.36
N ALA A 143 14.69 -9.83 -4.92
CA ALA A 143 14.45 -10.34 -6.27
C ALA A 143 13.00 -10.83 -6.50
N THR A 144 12.36 -11.42 -5.49
CA THR A 144 10.95 -11.85 -5.57
C THR A 144 10.04 -10.65 -5.78
N ARG A 145 10.18 -9.61 -4.97
CA ARG A 145 9.34 -8.39 -5.05
C ARG A 145 9.63 -7.56 -6.27
N ASP A 146 10.88 -7.53 -6.75
CA ASP A 146 11.23 -6.94 -8.04
C ASP A 146 10.56 -7.65 -9.20
N GLY A 147 10.52 -8.98 -9.15
CA GLY A 147 9.79 -9.77 -10.14
C GLY A 147 8.29 -9.52 -10.12
N TRP A 148 7.69 -9.31 -8.96
CA TRP A 148 6.29 -8.91 -8.82
C TRP A 148 6.06 -7.48 -9.33
N TYR A 149 6.97 -6.55 -9.01
CA TYR A 149 6.88 -5.18 -9.51
C TYR A 149 6.89 -5.15 -11.05
N ALA A 150 7.82 -5.85 -11.67
CA ALA A 150 7.91 -5.92 -13.13
C ALA A 150 6.67 -6.54 -13.79
N ARG A 151 5.96 -7.46 -13.10
CA ARG A 151 4.77 -8.14 -13.64
C ARG A 151 3.46 -7.41 -13.39
N HIS A 152 3.33 -6.72 -12.25
CA HIS A 152 2.03 -6.26 -11.77
C HIS A 152 1.96 -4.74 -11.58
N VAL A 153 3.10 -4.03 -11.63
CA VAL A 153 3.15 -2.59 -11.36
C VAL A 153 3.76 -1.82 -12.52
N ALA A 154 4.93 -2.26 -13.01
CA ALA A 154 5.65 -1.56 -14.06
C ALA A 154 4.76 -1.37 -15.30
N ARG A 155 4.70 -0.13 -15.82
CA ARG A 155 3.93 0.29 -16.99
C ARG A 155 2.41 0.25 -16.86
N GLU A 156 1.88 -0.19 -15.71
CA GLU A 156 0.44 -0.09 -15.43
C GLU A 156 0.03 1.37 -15.19
N GLU A 157 -1.24 1.67 -15.40
CA GLU A 157 -1.83 2.97 -15.03
C GLU A 157 -1.69 3.19 -13.53
N VAL A 158 -1.38 4.41 -13.12
CA VAL A 158 -0.89 4.72 -11.78
C VAL A 158 -1.82 4.26 -10.64
N LEU A 159 -3.14 4.24 -10.85
CA LEU A 159 -4.09 3.83 -9.81
C LEU A 159 -4.37 2.33 -9.78
N ALA A 160 -4.24 1.63 -10.91
CA ALA A 160 -4.60 0.21 -10.99
C ALA A 160 -3.87 -0.68 -9.96
N PRO A 161 -2.55 -0.57 -9.75
CA PRO A 161 -1.87 -1.30 -8.68
C PRO A 161 -2.29 -0.87 -7.26
N LEU A 162 -2.62 0.40 -7.04
CA LEU A 162 -3.10 0.88 -5.73
C LEU A 162 -4.49 0.32 -5.41
N GLU A 163 -5.37 0.21 -6.40
CA GLU A 163 -6.68 -0.43 -6.27
C GLU A 163 -6.55 -1.93 -5.99
N ALA A 164 -5.61 -2.62 -6.65
CA ALA A 164 -5.29 -4.02 -6.35
C ALA A 164 -4.85 -4.18 -4.89
N ALA A 165 -3.97 -3.31 -4.41
CA ALA A 165 -3.55 -3.30 -3.00
C ALA A 165 -4.71 -3.04 -2.03
N LEU A 166 -5.65 -2.14 -2.37
CA LEU A 166 -6.88 -1.90 -1.59
C LEU A 166 -7.77 -3.15 -1.52
N ARG A 167 -7.95 -3.85 -2.63
CA ARG A 167 -8.71 -5.12 -2.65
C ARG A 167 -8.06 -6.14 -1.74
N TRP A 168 -6.74 -6.34 -1.86
CA TRP A 168 -6.01 -7.25 -0.99
C TRP A 168 -6.18 -6.93 0.49
N ILE A 169 -5.99 -5.66 0.90
CA ILE A 169 -6.18 -5.21 2.28
C ILE A 169 -7.57 -5.56 2.79
N SER A 170 -8.60 -5.41 1.96
CA SER A 170 -9.98 -5.68 2.35
C SER A 170 -10.27 -7.15 2.62
N THR A 171 -9.42 -8.07 2.15
CA THR A 171 -9.56 -9.51 2.36
C THR A 171 -8.73 -10.05 3.53
N GLN A 172 -7.79 -9.26 4.08
CA GLN A 172 -6.93 -9.74 5.15
C GLN A 172 -7.63 -9.72 6.52
N PRO A 173 -7.79 -10.88 7.20
CA PRO A 173 -8.46 -10.94 8.50
C PRO A 173 -7.74 -10.14 9.58
N GLU A 174 -6.43 -10.02 9.51
CA GLU A 174 -5.61 -9.24 10.44
C GLU A 174 -5.85 -7.73 10.31
N LEU A 175 -6.48 -7.29 9.21
CA LEU A 175 -6.78 -5.91 8.89
C LEU A 175 -8.30 -5.57 8.98
N GLN A 176 -9.10 -6.47 9.56
CA GLN A 176 -10.56 -6.34 9.71
C GLN A 176 -10.95 -5.63 11.02
#